data_9cf196dd01eaed778e6c7abda53f48f5
#
_entry.id   9cf196dd01eaed778e6c7abda53f48f5
#
_cell.length_a   1.000
_cell.length_b   1.000
_cell.length_c   1.000
_cell.angle_alpha   90.00
_cell.angle_beta   90.00
_cell.angle_gamma   90.00
#
_symmetry.space_group_name_H-M   'P 1'
#
loop_
_entity.id
_entity.type
_entity.pdbx_description
1 polymer ?
#
loop_
_entity_poly.entity_id
_entity_poly.type
_entity_poly.pdbx_seq_one_letter_code
_entity_poly.pdbx_strand_id
1 'polypeptide(L)'
;VKRILVIGILLLGLVGCRYFKKSEPIGQPVARVFDKYLYSSDLKGVVSPGTSSEDSIEVVKNYINNWIRQELLAHHAESNLPDEQKDFTNELEAYRRSLVIYKFETEYIKQKFDTVIQESEIKKYYNENKDNFKLKENICKAVWAQFPVALPAKSLTKIKKLFNKGSISKLEEACSGIAINYDVADTAWVSFNDLTEHVPIKTDNPENYIKTHTFTELRDSTNIYFVRFTSIQNREATSPLNFEKENIRSLLLNKRRLLVLDILEKDLFDKATKEKNFEILTPVKSKKKK
;
A
#
# COMPACT_ATOMS: atom_id res chain seq x y z
N VAL A 1 24.15 36.98 -55.06
CA VAL A 1 24.39 35.77 -54.27
C VAL A 1 24.73 36.12 -52.81
N LYS A 2 25.67 37.08 -52.52
CA LYS A 2 26.04 37.46 -51.14
C LYS A 2 24.90 38.04 -50.30
N ARG A 3 23.94 38.79 -50.87
CA ARG A 3 22.80 39.39 -50.17
C ARG A 3 21.71 38.40 -49.82
N ILE A 4 21.53 37.32 -50.59
CA ILE A 4 20.56 36.28 -50.34
C ILE A 4 21.06 35.36 -49.21
N LEU A 5 22.37 35.15 -49.08
CA LEU A 5 22.99 34.34 -48.04
C LEU A 5 22.90 34.98 -46.64
N VAL A 6 22.97 36.33 -46.56
CA VAL A 6 22.82 37.07 -45.28
C VAL A 6 21.37 37.06 -44.80
N ILE A 7 20.38 37.10 -45.69
CA ILE A 7 18.94 37.02 -45.31
C ILE A 7 18.59 35.63 -44.83
N GLY A 8 19.20 34.56 -45.42
CA GLY A 8 19.01 33.17 -44.95
C GLY A 8 19.51 32.90 -43.53
N ILE A 9 20.64 33.51 -43.14
CA ILE A 9 21.21 33.37 -41.79
C ILE A 9 20.40 34.15 -40.75
N LEU A 10 19.79 35.29 -41.12
CA LEU A 10 18.96 36.08 -40.23
C LEU A 10 17.61 35.43 -39.91
N LEU A 11 17.06 34.62 -40.82
CA LEU A 11 15.82 33.86 -40.64
C LEU A 11 16.00 32.60 -39.78
N LEU A 12 17.18 32.00 -39.71
CA LEU A 12 17.48 30.85 -38.83
C LEU A 12 17.63 31.23 -37.36
N GLY A 13 17.92 32.49 -37.03
CA GLY A 13 18.04 32.99 -35.66
C GLY A 13 16.70 33.16 -34.91
N LEU A 14 15.56 33.17 -35.60
CA LEU A 14 14.24 33.42 -35.00
C LEU A 14 13.48 32.13 -34.54
N VAL A 15 14.01 30.96 -34.86
CA VAL A 15 13.35 29.67 -34.50
C VAL A 15 13.85 29.11 -33.16
N GLY A 16 14.98 29.64 -32.62
CA GLY A 16 15.65 29.09 -31.42
C GLY A 16 15.01 29.37 -30.08
N CYS A 17 14.06 30.32 -29.97
CA CYS A 17 13.51 30.75 -28.67
C CYS A 17 12.23 30.06 -28.21
N ARG A 18 11.78 29.00 -28.88
CA ARG A 18 10.48 28.35 -28.54
C ARG A 18 10.56 27.13 -27.65
N TYR A 19 11.75 26.70 -27.26
CA TYR A 19 11.93 25.43 -26.52
C TYR A 19 12.07 25.58 -24.99
N PHE A 20 12.10 26.78 -24.43
CA PHE A 20 12.05 27.01 -22.98
C PHE A 20 10.74 27.69 -22.58
N LYS A 21 9.61 27.00 -22.72
CA LYS A 21 8.43 27.36 -21.91
C LYS A 21 8.69 26.89 -20.48
N LYS A 22 9.35 27.73 -19.67
CA LYS A 22 9.13 27.73 -18.24
C LYS A 22 7.63 27.94 -18.07
N SER A 23 6.91 26.98 -17.48
CA SER A 23 5.50 27.14 -17.14
C SER A 23 5.39 28.42 -16.32
N GLU A 24 4.60 29.40 -16.81
CA GLU A 24 4.36 30.62 -16.04
C GLU A 24 3.75 30.19 -14.68
N PRO A 25 4.26 30.77 -13.59
CA PRO A 25 3.74 30.42 -12.26
C PRO A 25 2.27 30.87 -12.19
N ILE A 26 1.41 29.89 -11.86
CA ILE A 26 -0.04 30.10 -11.77
C ILE A 26 -0.36 30.60 -10.36
N GLY A 27 -0.71 31.89 -10.20
CA GLY A 27 -1.15 32.45 -8.95
C GLY A 27 -0.37 33.70 -8.49
N GLN A 28 -0.83 34.28 -7.39
CA GLN A 28 -0.12 35.39 -6.76
C GLN A 28 1.02 34.86 -5.88
N PRO A 29 2.17 35.56 -5.82
CA PRO A 29 3.24 35.19 -4.90
C PRO A 29 2.77 35.43 -3.46
N VAL A 30 2.98 34.42 -2.59
CA VAL A 30 2.61 34.45 -1.17
C VAL A 30 3.82 34.60 -0.25
N ALA A 31 5.02 34.19 -0.73
CA ALA A 31 6.28 34.42 -0.05
C ALA A 31 7.42 34.54 -1.06
N ARG A 32 8.54 35.16 -0.63
CA ARG A 32 9.77 35.26 -1.41
C ARG A 32 11.00 35.06 -0.51
N VAL A 33 11.96 34.31 -0.98
CA VAL A 33 13.29 34.20 -0.41
C VAL A 33 14.30 34.40 -1.53
N PHE A 34 15.08 35.46 -1.49
CA PHE A 34 15.98 35.90 -2.57
C PHE A 34 15.24 35.98 -3.91
N ASP A 35 15.61 35.15 -4.89
CA ASP A 35 15.02 35.07 -6.24
C ASP A 35 13.95 33.98 -6.36
N LYS A 36 13.69 33.22 -5.29
CA LYS A 36 12.68 32.16 -5.24
C LYS A 36 11.35 32.69 -4.72
N TYR A 37 10.26 32.27 -5.35
CA TYR A 37 8.90 32.64 -4.99
C TYR A 37 8.06 31.42 -4.70
N LEU A 38 7.25 31.49 -3.64
CA LEU A 38 6.17 30.55 -3.36
C LEU A 38 4.88 31.17 -3.87
N TYR A 39 4.11 30.46 -4.66
CA TYR A 39 2.86 30.95 -5.25
C TYR A 39 1.64 30.35 -4.57
N SER A 40 0.50 31.00 -4.69
CA SER A 40 -0.76 30.50 -4.16
C SER A 40 -1.18 29.14 -4.78
N SER A 41 -0.73 28.84 -5.99
CA SER A 41 -0.89 27.51 -6.61
C SER A 41 -0.21 26.39 -5.83
N ASP A 42 0.93 26.68 -5.19
CA ASP A 42 1.75 25.70 -4.47
C ASP A 42 1.14 25.34 -3.11
N LEU A 43 0.17 26.14 -2.65
CA LEU A 43 -0.60 25.86 -1.44
C LEU A 43 -1.78 24.91 -1.67
N LYS A 44 -2.07 24.53 -2.93
CA LYS A 44 -3.16 23.60 -3.23
C LYS A 44 -2.85 22.22 -2.66
N GLY A 45 -3.77 21.71 -1.84
CA GLY A 45 -3.63 20.40 -1.19
C GLY A 45 -2.84 20.42 0.12
N VAL A 46 -2.33 21.58 0.58
CA VAL A 46 -1.68 21.72 1.89
C VAL A 46 -2.69 21.57 3.02
N VAL A 47 -3.92 22.04 2.80
CA VAL A 47 -5.03 21.90 3.76
C VAL A 47 -5.92 20.74 3.34
N SER A 48 -6.19 19.82 4.26
CA SER A 48 -7.09 18.68 4.03
C SER A 48 -8.56 19.13 3.95
N PRO A 49 -9.40 18.46 3.13
CA PRO A 49 -10.83 18.74 3.13
C PRO A 49 -11.46 18.54 4.50
N GLY A 50 -12.31 19.49 4.92
CA GLY A 50 -12.99 19.42 6.22
C GLY A 50 -12.25 20.09 7.39
N THR A 51 -11.06 20.65 7.15
CA THR A 51 -10.32 21.45 8.15
C THR A 51 -11.07 22.77 8.45
N SER A 52 -11.12 23.17 9.73
CA SER A 52 -11.74 24.45 10.12
C SER A 52 -11.01 25.65 9.46
N SER A 53 -11.67 26.79 9.36
CA SER A 53 -11.07 28.00 8.79
C SER A 53 -9.85 28.47 9.60
N GLU A 54 -9.91 28.38 10.91
CA GLU A 54 -8.82 28.79 11.81
C GLU A 54 -7.61 27.87 11.69
N ASP A 55 -7.83 26.55 11.74
CA ASP A 55 -6.77 25.55 11.56
C ASP A 55 -6.16 25.64 10.15
N SER A 56 -6.98 25.92 9.13
CA SER A 56 -6.51 26.08 7.76
C SER A 56 -5.51 27.23 7.62
N ILE A 57 -5.77 28.36 8.28
CA ILE A 57 -4.86 29.52 8.30
C ILE A 57 -3.53 29.14 8.98
N GLU A 58 -3.60 28.42 10.10
CA GLU A 58 -2.41 27.99 10.83
C GLU A 58 -1.57 27.01 10.02
N VAL A 59 -2.19 26.02 9.39
CA VAL A 59 -1.53 25.03 8.51
C VAL A 59 -0.81 25.73 7.36
N VAL A 60 -1.46 26.68 6.68
CA VAL A 60 -0.86 27.43 5.58
C VAL A 60 0.30 28.31 6.08
N LYS A 61 0.16 28.98 7.22
CA LYS A 61 1.22 29.80 7.82
C LYS A 61 2.45 28.93 8.18
N ASN A 62 2.22 27.77 8.76
CA ASN A 62 3.28 26.83 9.10
C ASN A 62 3.99 26.30 7.85
N TYR A 63 3.25 25.98 6.79
CA TYR A 63 3.81 25.58 5.50
C TYR A 63 4.72 26.66 4.91
N ILE A 64 4.24 27.93 4.85
CA ILE A 64 5.01 29.08 4.34
C ILE A 64 6.29 29.27 5.16
N ASN A 65 6.19 29.23 6.50
CA ASN A 65 7.35 29.37 7.37
C ASN A 65 8.40 28.24 7.17
N ASN A 66 7.95 27.02 6.97
CA ASN A 66 8.82 25.88 6.69
C ASN A 66 9.50 26.04 5.32
N TRP A 67 8.75 26.45 4.29
CA TRP A 67 9.30 26.73 2.97
C TRP A 67 10.38 27.82 3.04
N ILE A 68 10.11 28.95 3.72
CA ILE A 68 11.10 30.01 3.92
C ILE A 68 12.38 29.46 4.56
N ARG A 69 12.27 28.67 5.63
CA ARG A 69 13.43 28.09 6.31
C ARG A 69 14.23 27.17 5.39
N GLN A 70 13.56 26.34 4.61
CA GLN A 70 14.19 25.44 3.64
C GLN A 70 14.93 26.20 2.55
N GLU A 71 14.32 27.25 1.97
CA GLU A 71 14.98 28.06 0.94
C GLU A 71 16.19 28.84 1.49
N LEU A 72 16.08 29.39 2.71
CA LEU A 72 17.22 30.02 3.38
C LEU A 72 18.36 29.05 3.61
N LEU A 73 18.07 27.82 4.08
CA LEU A 73 19.07 26.80 4.31
C LEU A 73 19.68 26.32 2.98
N ALA A 74 18.88 26.12 1.96
CA ALA A 74 19.36 25.76 0.63
C ALA A 74 20.30 26.83 0.06
N HIS A 75 19.90 28.09 0.12
CA HIS A 75 20.76 29.20 -0.32
C HIS A 75 22.08 29.26 0.46
N HIS A 76 22.03 29.06 1.77
CA HIS A 76 23.23 29.02 2.61
C HIS A 76 24.13 27.83 2.25
N ALA A 77 23.56 26.65 2.02
CA ALA A 77 24.31 25.48 1.60
C ALA A 77 24.97 25.69 0.22
N GLU A 78 24.22 26.21 -0.75
CA GLU A 78 24.73 26.53 -2.09
C GLU A 78 25.91 27.51 -2.06
N SER A 79 25.88 28.47 -1.12
CA SER A 79 26.93 29.50 -1.00
C SER A 79 28.17 29.02 -0.24
N ASN A 80 28.07 27.98 0.59
CA ASN A 80 29.14 27.54 1.48
C ASN A 80 29.76 26.17 1.14
N LEU A 81 29.07 25.36 0.33
CA LEU A 81 29.61 24.08 -0.10
C LEU A 81 30.52 24.26 -1.34
N PRO A 82 31.66 23.56 -1.42
CA PRO A 82 32.48 23.44 -2.62
C PRO A 82 31.67 22.85 -3.78
N ASP A 83 32.05 23.18 -5.03
CA ASP A 83 31.31 22.72 -6.21
C ASP A 83 31.31 21.22 -6.34
N GLU A 84 32.40 20.52 -5.95
CA GLU A 84 32.47 19.05 -5.96
C GLU A 84 31.45 18.39 -5.01
N GLN A 85 31.07 19.06 -3.93
CA GLN A 85 30.06 18.56 -2.97
C GLN A 85 28.63 18.90 -3.39
N LYS A 86 28.46 19.71 -4.42
CA LYS A 86 27.15 20.08 -5.00
C LYS A 86 26.86 19.38 -6.31
N ASP A 87 27.85 18.69 -6.88
CA ASP A 87 27.67 17.96 -8.15
C ASP A 87 27.00 16.60 -7.88
N PHE A 88 25.71 16.58 -8.03
CA PHE A 88 24.85 15.39 -7.96
C PHE A 88 24.42 14.90 -9.36
N THR A 89 25.16 15.27 -10.40
CA THR A 89 24.77 14.97 -11.79
C THR A 89 24.60 13.46 -12.01
N ASN A 90 25.55 12.65 -11.54
CA ASN A 90 25.50 11.20 -11.69
C ASN A 90 24.34 10.56 -10.90
N GLU A 91 24.12 11.01 -9.66
CA GLU A 91 23.05 10.54 -8.78
C GLU A 91 21.68 10.90 -9.34
N LEU A 92 21.53 12.12 -9.83
CA LEU A 92 20.28 12.58 -10.44
C LEU A 92 19.98 11.82 -11.75
N GLU A 93 20.99 11.56 -12.59
CA GLU A 93 20.81 10.78 -13.83
C GLU A 93 20.50 9.29 -13.51
N ALA A 94 21.17 8.70 -12.53
CA ALA A 94 20.85 7.35 -12.06
C ALA A 94 19.42 7.27 -11.50
N TYR A 95 19.01 8.25 -10.71
CA TYR A 95 17.65 8.34 -10.17
C TYR A 95 16.61 8.52 -11.27
N ARG A 96 16.84 9.45 -12.19
CA ARG A 96 15.99 9.65 -13.38
C ARG A 96 15.82 8.36 -14.18
N ARG A 97 16.91 7.63 -14.43
CA ARG A 97 16.88 6.33 -15.13
C ARG A 97 16.02 5.32 -14.38
N SER A 98 16.18 5.20 -13.06
CA SER A 98 15.38 4.27 -12.26
C SER A 98 13.90 4.59 -12.32
N LEU A 99 13.52 5.88 -12.29
CA LEU A 99 12.12 6.31 -12.41
C LEU A 99 11.55 5.99 -13.81
N VAL A 100 12.32 6.17 -14.87
CA VAL A 100 11.87 5.86 -16.24
C VAL A 100 11.68 4.35 -16.40
N ILE A 101 12.62 3.53 -15.91
CA ILE A 101 12.52 2.07 -15.94
C ILE A 101 11.27 1.64 -15.15
N TYR A 102 11.13 2.09 -13.92
CA TYR A 102 9.96 1.76 -13.07
C TYR A 102 8.63 2.13 -13.74
N LYS A 103 8.57 3.32 -14.37
CA LYS A 103 7.37 3.75 -15.08
C LYS A 103 7.06 2.86 -16.27
N PHE A 104 8.09 2.51 -17.06
CA PHE A 104 7.95 1.61 -18.20
C PHE A 104 7.48 0.21 -17.76
N GLU A 105 8.13 -0.40 -16.77
CA GLU A 105 7.75 -1.69 -16.21
C GLU A 105 6.31 -1.70 -15.69
N THR A 106 5.90 -0.63 -15.01
CA THR A 106 4.53 -0.47 -14.52
C THR A 106 3.51 -0.48 -15.66
N GLU A 107 3.76 0.27 -16.72
CA GLU A 107 2.87 0.31 -17.88
C GLU A 107 2.91 -1.01 -18.68
N TYR A 108 4.07 -1.66 -18.78
CA TYR A 108 4.21 -2.96 -19.42
C TYR A 108 3.42 -4.05 -18.68
N ILE A 109 3.54 -4.08 -17.34
CA ILE A 109 2.76 -4.98 -16.49
C ILE A 109 1.27 -4.76 -16.70
N LYS A 110 0.76 -3.53 -16.69
CA LYS A 110 -0.66 -3.24 -16.93
C LYS A 110 -1.19 -3.84 -18.23
N GLN A 111 -0.35 -3.92 -19.26
CA GLN A 111 -0.74 -4.44 -20.58
C GLN A 111 -0.65 -5.97 -20.69
N LYS A 112 0.28 -6.60 -19.98
CA LYS A 112 0.65 -8.01 -20.14
C LYS A 112 0.26 -8.89 -18.95
N PHE A 113 -0.12 -8.27 -17.83
CA PHE A 113 -0.34 -8.98 -16.58
C PHE A 113 -1.76 -9.55 -16.49
N ASP A 114 -1.83 -10.88 -16.43
CA ASP A 114 -3.08 -11.56 -16.09
C ASP A 114 -3.27 -11.62 -14.57
N THR A 115 -4.31 -10.96 -14.08
CA THR A 115 -4.67 -10.89 -12.67
C THR A 115 -5.56 -12.04 -12.20
N VAL A 116 -6.00 -12.90 -13.09
CA VAL A 116 -6.90 -14.02 -12.76
C VAL A 116 -6.10 -15.20 -12.24
N ILE A 117 -6.17 -15.49 -10.95
CA ILE A 117 -5.61 -16.70 -10.34
C ILE A 117 -6.74 -17.70 -10.13
N GLN A 118 -6.61 -18.89 -10.74
CA GLN A 118 -7.59 -19.96 -10.63
C GLN A 118 -7.50 -20.66 -9.25
N GLU A 119 -8.63 -21.12 -8.74
CA GLU A 119 -8.70 -21.91 -7.50
C GLU A 119 -7.79 -23.17 -7.54
N SER A 120 -7.63 -23.76 -8.71
CA SER A 120 -6.72 -24.89 -8.93
C SER A 120 -5.26 -24.52 -8.71
N GLU A 121 -4.83 -23.32 -9.10
CA GLU A 121 -3.47 -22.82 -8.89
C GLU A 121 -3.20 -22.60 -7.39
N ILE A 122 -4.17 -22.02 -6.67
CA ILE A 122 -4.09 -21.80 -5.22
C ILE A 122 -3.95 -23.16 -4.50
N LYS A 123 -4.82 -24.13 -4.82
CA LYS A 123 -4.78 -25.48 -4.23
C LYS A 123 -3.47 -26.20 -4.54
N LYS A 124 -3.00 -26.12 -5.78
CA LYS A 124 -1.73 -26.71 -6.19
C LYS A 124 -0.57 -26.12 -5.39
N TYR A 125 -0.47 -24.78 -5.35
CA TYR A 125 0.59 -24.11 -4.62
C TYR A 125 0.59 -24.44 -3.12
N TYR A 126 -0.59 -24.45 -2.50
CA TYR A 126 -0.74 -24.84 -1.10
C TYR A 126 -0.24 -26.27 -0.84
N ASN A 127 -0.64 -27.23 -1.67
CA ASN A 127 -0.25 -28.64 -1.48
C ASN A 127 1.25 -28.86 -1.69
N GLU A 128 1.86 -28.19 -2.67
CA GLU A 128 3.29 -28.27 -2.96
C GLU A 128 4.15 -27.59 -1.88
N ASN A 129 3.59 -26.66 -1.12
CA ASN A 129 4.32 -25.86 -0.14
C ASN A 129 3.74 -25.98 1.28
N LYS A 130 3.03 -27.06 1.58
CA LYS A 130 2.23 -27.23 2.81
C LYS A 130 3.02 -27.03 4.09
N ASP A 131 4.29 -27.43 4.10
CA ASP A 131 5.18 -27.31 5.25
C ASP A 131 5.57 -25.86 5.57
N ASN A 132 5.44 -24.96 4.61
CA ASN A 132 5.70 -23.54 4.79
C ASN A 132 4.51 -22.79 5.43
N PHE A 133 3.32 -23.42 5.45
CA PHE A 133 2.10 -22.84 6.01
C PHE A 133 1.90 -23.31 7.46
N LYS A 134 2.77 -22.85 8.38
CA LYS A 134 2.60 -23.04 9.81
C LYS A 134 1.98 -21.81 10.43
N LEU A 135 0.96 -22.02 11.25
CA LEU A 135 0.31 -20.94 11.97
C LEU A 135 1.28 -20.26 12.94
N LYS A 136 1.39 -18.96 12.86
CA LYS A 136 2.21 -18.13 13.78
C LYS A 136 1.48 -17.81 15.07
N GLU A 137 0.16 -17.96 15.09
CA GLU A 137 -0.75 -17.68 16.18
C GLU A 137 -1.95 -18.64 16.15
N ASN A 138 -2.78 -18.61 17.20
CA ASN A 138 -4.01 -19.36 17.21
C ASN A 138 -5.05 -18.71 16.30
N ILE A 139 -5.75 -19.52 15.50
CA ILE A 139 -6.88 -19.07 14.69
C ILE A 139 -8.14 -19.78 15.12
N CYS A 140 -9.27 -19.13 14.97
CA CYS A 140 -10.55 -19.69 15.32
C CYS A 140 -11.61 -19.40 14.26
N LYS A 141 -12.67 -20.18 14.29
CA LYS A 141 -13.93 -19.81 13.66
C LYS A 141 -14.87 -19.35 14.75
N ALA A 142 -15.38 -18.15 14.64
CA ALA A 142 -16.26 -17.55 15.60
C ALA A 142 -17.33 -16.73 14.90
N VAL A 143 -18.52 -16.72 15.49
CA VAL A 143 -19.55 -15.72 15.19
C VAL A 143 -19.67 -14.82 16.40
N TRP A 144 -19.73 -13.51 16.19
CA TRP A 144 -19.82 -12.56 17.28
C TRP A 144 -20.68 -11.35 16.93
N ALA A 145 -21.20 -10.68 17.95
CA ALA A 145 -21.88 -9.41 17.79
C ALA A 145 -21.78 -8.56 19.05
N GLN A 146 -21.74 -7.26 18.84
CA GLN A 146 -21.72 -6.21 19.86
C GLN A 146 -23.07 -5.48 19.88
N PHE A 147 -23.67 -5.37 21.05
CA PHE A 147 -24.95 -4.72 21.28
C PHE A 147 -24.83 -3.62 22.33
N PRO A 148 -25.65 -2.55 22.27
CA PRO A 148 -25.70 -1.56 23.35
C PRO A 148 -26.27 -2.17 24.62
N VAL A 149 -25.75 -1.80 25.80
CA VAL A 149 -26.24 -2.26 27.11
C VAL A 149 -27.70 -1.87 27.35
N ALA A 150 -28.17 -0.80 26.69
CA ALA A 150 -29.55 -0.32 26.78
C ALA A 150 -30.58 -1.19 26.03
N LEU A 151 -30.13 -2.27 25.35
CA LEU A 151 -31.04 -3.15 24.61
C LEU A 151 -32.04 -3.82 25.58
N PRO A 152 -33.37 -3.89 25.26
CA PRO A 152 -34.35 -4.51 26.11
C PRO A 152 -34.04 -5.97 26.47
N ALA A 153 -34.17 -6.35 27.73
CA ALA A 153 -33.81 -7.69 28.24
C ALA A 153 -34.49 -8.84 27.46
N LYS A 154 -35.73 -8.63 26.97
CA LYS A 154 -36.45 -9.60 26.16
C LYS A 154 -35.74 -9.86 24.79
N SER A 155 -35.23 -8.80 24.16
CA SER A 155 -34.47 -8.88 22.91
C SER A 155 -33.11 -9.57 23.13
N LEU A 156 -32.39 -9.19 24.19
CA LEU A 156 -31.13 -9.85 24.58
C LEU A 156 -31.30 -11.35 24.81
N THR A 157 -32.36 -11.74 25.51
CA THR A 157 -32.65 -13.17 25.77
C THR A 157 -32.92 -13.94 24.48
N LYS A 158 -33.64 -13.35 23.52
CA LYS A 158 -33.89 -13.95 22.20
C LYS A 158 -32.56 -14.11 21.41
N ILE A 159 -31.78 -13.07 21.37
CA ILE A 159 -30.48 -13.07 20.65
C ILE A 159 -29.50 -14.07 21.27
N LYS A 160 -29.41 -14.08 22.63
CA LYS A 160 -28.57 -15.05 23.35
C LYS A 160 -28.92 -16.50 23.03
N LYS A 161 -30.21 -16.84 22.91
CA LYS A 161 -30.66 -18.17 22.50
C LYS A 161 -30.21 -18.50 21.06
N LEU A 162 -30.26 -17.52 20.14
CA LEU A 162 -29.82 -17.69 18.76
C LEU A 162 -28.30 -17.90 18.71
N PHE A 163 -27.51 -17.13 19.46
CA PHE A 163 -26.04 -17.33 19.52
C PHE A 163 -25.69 -18.70 20.08
N ASN A 164 -26.42 -19.19 21.07
CA ASN A 164 -26.12 -20.51 21.66
C ASN A 164 -26.47 -21.66 20.71
N LYS A 165 -27.63 -21.65 20.05
CA LYS A 165 -28.14 -22.79 19.25
C LYS A 165 -28.82 -22.40 17.93
N GLY A 166 -28.74 -21.15 17.48
CA GLY A 166 -29.41 -20.68 16.28
C GLY A 166 -28.62 -20.98 14.99
N SER A 167 -29.33 -20.96 13.86
CA SER A 167 -28.70 -20.95 12.54
C SER A 167 -28.09 -19.58 12.21
N ILE A 168 -27.08 -19.57 11.35
CA ILE A 168 -26.39 -18.35 10.92
C ILE A 168 -27.37 -17.34 10.29
N SER A 169 -28.25 -17.78 9.41
CA SER A 169 -29.26 -16.92 8.78
C SER A 169 -30.15 -16.18 9.79
N LYS A 170 -30.56 -16.85 10.88
CA LYS A 170 -31.34 -16.22 11.96
C LYS A 170 -30.50 -15.28 12.82
N LEU A 171 -29.20 -15.54 12.96
CA LEU A 171 -28.28 -14.63 13.64
C LEU A 171 -28.10 -13.34 12.86
N GLU A 172 -27.89 -13.43 11.54
CA GLU A 172 -27.73 -12.28 10.67
C GLU A 172 -28.99 -11.40 10.69
N GLU A 173 -30.17 -11.99 10.55
CA GLU A 173 -31.46 -11.28 10.69
C GLU A 173 -31.61 -10.60 12.06
N ALA A 174 -31.21 -11.28 13.13
CA ALA A 174 -31.32 -10.74 14.49
C ALA A 174 -30.28 -9.65 14.80
N CYS A 175 -29.12 -9.66 14.16
CA CYS A 175 -28.07 -8.64 14.34
C CYS A 175 -28.33 -7.41 13.47
N SER A 176 -28.90 -7.62 12.27
CA SER A 176 -29.19 -6.53 11.33
C SER A 176 -30.10 -5.46 11.97
N GLY A 177 -29.61 -4.21 11.97
CA GLY A 177 -30.33 -3.05 12.49
C GLY A 177 -30.35 -2.88 14.01
N ILE A 178 -29.78 -3.84 14.79
CA ILE A 178 -29.74 -3.77 16.27
C ILE A 178 -28.30 -3.83 16.80
N ALA A 179 -27.42 -4.62 16.16
CA ALA A 179 -26.03 -4.73 16.55
C ALA A 179 -25.25 -3.48 16.15
N ILE A 180 -24.33 -3.06 17.00
CA ILE A 180 -23.38 -1.98 16.71
C ILE A 180 -22.35 -2.47 15.70
N ASN A 181 -21.84 -3.67 15.92
CA ASN A 181 -20.91 -4.38 15.05
C ASN A 181 -21.13 -5.89 15.16
N TYR A 182 -20.92 -6.63 14.07
CA TYR A 182 -21.07 -8.09 14.12
C TYR A 182 -20.38 -8.76 12.93
N ASP A 183 -19.95 -10.00 13.16
CA ASP A 183 -19.59 -10.97 12.12
C ASP A 183 -20.22 -12.31 12.49
N VAL A 184 -21.15 -12.75 11.65
CA VAL A 184 -21.88 -14.00 11.86
C VAL A 184 -21.61 -15.04 10.76
N ALA A 185 -20.55 -14.80 9.93
CA ALA A 185 -20.08 -15.75 8.95
C ALA A 185 -19.17 -16.80 9.63
N ASP A 186 -19.68 -17.96 10.00
CA ASP A 186 -18.93 -19.01 10.71
C ASP A 186 -17.98 -19.84 9.82
N THR A 187 -17.84 -19.49 8.56
CA THR A 187 -17.02 -20.21 7.58
C THR A 187 -15.58 -19.74 7.52
N ALA A 188 -15.33 -18.50 7.91
CA ALA A 188 -14.01 -17.89 7.86
C ALA A 188 -13.18 -18.24 9.10
N TRP A 189 -11.90 -18.54 8.88
CA TRP A 189 -10.90 -18.55 9.94
C TRP A 189 -10.44 -17.12 10.19
N VAL A 190 -10.34 -16.72 11.44
CA VAL A 190 -9.82 -15.43 11.89
C VAL A 190 -8.72 -15.63 12.91
N SER A 191 -7.76 -14.72 12.97
CA SER A 191 -6.80 -14.66 14.06
C SER A 191 -7.53 -14.47 15.38
N PHE A 192 -7.12 -15.19 16.42
CA PHE A 192 -7.68 -14.94 17.74
C PHE A 192 -7.35 -13.54 18.25
N ASN A 193 -6.18 -13.02 17.88
CA ASN A 193 -5.79 -11.65 18.24
C ASN A 193 -6.68 -10.62 17.54
N ASP A 194 -6.97 -10.78 16.23
CA ASP A 194 -7.89 -9.88 15.51
C ASP A 194 -9.31 -9.92 16.13
N LEU A 195 -9.78 -11.11 16.54
CA LEU A 195 -11.07 -11.22 17.23
C LEU A 195 -11.07 -10.42 18.54
N THR A 196 -9.97 -10.41 19.29
CA THR A 196 -9.88 -9.69 20.57
C THR A 196 -9.86 -8.17 20.43
N GLU A 197 -9.58 -7.64 19.24
CA GLU A 197 -9.74 -6.20 18.93
C GLU A 197 -11.24 -5.79 18.90
N HIS A 198 -12.11 -6.72 18.53
CA HIS A 198 -13.56 -6.49 18.44
C HIS A 198 -14.34 -6.93 19.66
N VAL A 199 -13.83 -7.92 20.38
CA VAL A 199 -14.50 -8.54 21.54
C VAL A 199 -13.52 -8.57 22.70
N PRO A 200 -13.87 -8.02 23.88
CA PRO A 200 -12.96 -7.85 25.01
C PRO A 200 -12.66 -9.16 25.75
N ILE A 201 -12.15 -10.17 25.03
CA ILE A 201 -11.73 -11.45 25.62
C ILE A 201 -10.35 -11.25 26.24
N LYS A 202 -10.21 -11.63 27.51
CA LYS A 202 -8.94 -11.60 28.25
C LYS A 202 -8.56 -13.02 28.63
N THR A 203 -7.51 -13.54 28.00
CA THR A 203 -6.98 -14.87 28.31
C THR A 203 -5.51 -14.98 27.87
N ASP A 204 -4.71 -15.66 28.66
CA ASP A 204 -3.32 -16.01 28.31
C ASP A 204 -3.27 -17.37 27.59
N ASN A 205 -4.39 -18.10 27.53
CA ASN A 205 -4.48 -19.40 26.87
C ASN A 205 -5.73 -19.49 25.98
N PRO A 206 -5.67 -18.98 24.74
CA PRO A 206 -6.78 -19.01 23.79
C PRO A 206 -7.34 -20.40 23.54
N GLU A 207 -6.47 -21.42 23.48
CA GLU A 207 -6.88 -22.80 23.23
C GLU A 207 -7.82 -23.31 24.32
N ASN A 208 -7.39 -23.20 25.56
CA ASN A 208 -8.20 -23.63 26.69
C ASN A 208 -9.50 -22.80 26.82
N TYR A 209 -9.39 -21.51 26.58
CA TYR A 209 -10.54 -20.61 26.62
C TYR A 209 -11.63 -21.05 25.64
N ILE A 210 -11.28 -21.25 24.37
CA ILE A 210 -12.24 -21.64 23.33
C ILE A 210 -12.83 -23.03 23.59
N LYS A 211 -12.01 -23.99 24.05
CA LYS A 211 -12.48 -25.35 24.37
C LYS A 211 -13.49 -25.36 25.51
N THR A 212 -13.33 -24.49 26.49
CA THR A 212 -14.20 -24.43 27.68
C THR A 212 -15.38 -23.48 27.51
N HIS A 213 -15.30 -22.52 26.59
CA HIS A 213 -16.29 -21.47 26.40
C HIS A 213 -16.79 -21.45 24.94
N THR A 214 -17.54 -22.49 24.54
CA THR A 214 -18.11 -22.56 23.18
C THR A 214 -19.08 -21.39 22.88
N PHE A 215 -19.72 -20.86 23.92
CA PHE A 215 -20.49 -19.60 23.88
C PHE A 215 -20.10 -18.74 25.07
N THR A 216 -19.87 -17.44 24.80
CA THR A 216 -19.50 -16.47 25.83
C THR A 216 -20.34 -15.20 25.70
N GLU A 217 -20.76 -14.67 26.83
CA GLU A 217 -21.32 -13.32 27.00
C GLU A 217 -20.32 -12.47 27.77
N LEU A 218 -19.86 -11.37 27.17
CA LEU A 218 -18.98 -10.40 27.79
C LEU A 218 -19.66 -9.05 27.85
N ARG A 219 -19.24 -8.20 28.79
CA ARG A 219 -19.78 -6.85 28.97
C ARG A 219 -18.70 -5.86 29.31
N ASP A 220 -18.85 -4.68 28.80
CA ASP A 220 -18.17 -3.49 29.30
C ASP A 220 -19.19 -2.45 29.82
N SER A 221 -18.76 -1.21 30.02
CA SER A 221 -19.63 -0.13 30.55
C SER A 221 -20.77 0.26 29.61
N THR A 222 -20.63 0.02 28.28
CA THR A 222 -21.54 0.52 27.26
C THR A 222 -22.11 -0.59 26.36
N ASN A 223 -21.49 -1.77 26.33
CA ASN A 223 -21.78 -2.81 25.34
C ASN A 223 -21.88 -4.20 25.98
N ILE A 224 -22.63 -5.06 25.29
CA ILE A 224 -22.73 -6.49 25.54
C ILE A 224 -22.23 -7.21 24.28
N TYR A 225 -21.39 -8.20 24.48
CA TYR A 225 -20.81 -8.99 23.40
C TYR A 225 -21.24 -10.44 23.51
N PHE A 226 -21.70 -11.00 22.42
CA PHE A 226 -21.97 -12.43 22.31
C PHE A 226 -20.97 -13.04 21.33
N VAL A 227 -20.35 -14.13 21.72
CA VAL A 227 -19.40 -14.88 20.90
C VAL A 227 -19.71 -16.35 20.97
N ARG A 228 -19.74 -17.01 19.82
CA ARG A 228 -19.79 -18.47 19.72
C ARG A 228 -18.63 -18.96 18.91
N PHE A 229 -17.82 -19.82 19.48
CA PHE A 229 -16.72 -20.49 18.78
C PHE A 229 -17.19 -21.82 18.20
N THR A 230 -16.77 -22.12 16.98
CA THR A 230 -17.09 -23.37 16.28
C THR A 230 -15.85 -24.23 16.05
N SER A 231 -14.67 -23.64 15.94
CA SER A 231 -13.43 -24.34 15.75
C SER A 231 -12.23 -23.53 16.23
N ILE A 232 -11.14 -24.24 16.55
CA ILE A 232 -9.84 -23.64 16.84
C ILE A 232 -8.74 -24.45 16.16
N GLN A 233 -7.72 -23.75 15.70
CA GLN A 233 -6.43 -24.35 15.35
C GLN A 233 -5.32 -23.60 16.08
N ASN A 234 -4.41 -24.37 16.65
CA ASN A 234 -3.34 -23.84 17.48
C ASN A 234 -2.17 -23.36 16.64
N ARG A 235 -1.42 -22.46 17.20
CA ARG A 235 -0.09 -22.08 16.73
C ARG A 235 0.74 -23.34 16.40
N GLU A 236 1.61 -23.26 15.39
CA GLU A 236 2.45 -24.32 14.82
C GLU A 236 1.68 -25.42 14.07
N ALA A 237 0.36 -25.48 14.14
CA ALA A 237 -0.43 -26.35 13.27
C ALA A 237 -0.30 -25.92 11.80
N THR A 238 -0.61 -26.82 10.88
CA THR A 238 -0.69 -26.46 9.46
C THR A 238 -1.90 -25.56 9.21
N SER A 239 -1.66 -24.38 8.69
CA SER A 239 -2.70 -23.40 8.39
C SER A 239 -3.69 -23.96 7.36
N PRO A 240 -5.01 -23.79 7.54
CA PRO A 240 -6.00 -24.21 6.56
C PRO A 240 -5.89 -23.45 5.24
N LEU A 241 -6.13 -24.13 4.12
CA LEU A 241 -6.14 -23.49 2.80
C LEU A 241 -7.04 -22.25 2.75
N ASN A 242 -8.22 -22.32 3.36
CA ASN A 242 -9.17 -21.19 3.34
C ASN A 242 -8.65 -19.97 4.10
N PHE A 243 -7.80 -20.14 5.10
CA PHE A 243 -7.14 -19.05 5.80
C PHE A 243 -6.02 -18.43 4.95
N GLU A 244 -5.26 -19.27 4.24
CA GLU A 244 -4.13 -18.86 3.41
C GLU A 244 -4.52 -18.40 2.00
N LYS A 245 -5.77 -18.57 1.60
CA LYS A 245 -6.21 -18.41 0.21
C LYS A 245 -5.84 -17.06 -0.39
N GLU A 246 -6.13 -15.97 0.29
CA GLU A 246 -5.84 -14.63 -0.21
C GLU A 246 -4.33 -14.31 -0.14
N ASN A 247 -3.65 -14.83 0.86
CA ASN A 247 -2.19 -14.76 0.96
C ASN A 247 -1.52 -15.47 -0.23
N ILE A 248 -1.94 -16.70 -0.53
CA ILE A 248 -1.44 -17.48 -1.67
C ILE A 248 -1.78 -16.79 -2.98
N ARG A 249 -2.99 -16.24 -3.13
CA ARG A 249 -3.38 -15.46 -4.31
C ARG A 249 -2.44 -14.28 -4.55
N SER A 250 -2.18 -13.50 -3.52
CA SER A 250 -1.26 -12.36 -3.57
C SER A 250 0.16 -12.78 -3.91
N LEU A 251 0.62 -13.90 -3.35
CA LEU A 251 1.94 -14.46 -3.62
C LEU A 251 2.06 -14.94 -5.08
N LEU A 252 1.06 -15.64 -5.60
CA LEU A 252 1.03 -16.08 -6.99
C LEU A 252 0.97 -14.90 -7.97
N LEU A 253 0.21 -13.87 -7.66
CA LEU A 253 0.18 -12.63 -8.44
C LEU A 253 1.56 -11.98 -8.48
N ASN A 254 2.21 -11.85 -7.32
CA ASN A 254 3.56 -11.28 -7.27
C ASN A 254 4.59 -12.11 -8.05
N LYS A 255 4.54 -13.45 -7.92
CA LYS A 255 5.39 -14.36 -8.69
C LYS A 255 5.16 -14.21 -10.21
N ARG A 256 3.92 -14.12 -10.64
CA ARG A 256 3.55 -13.90 -12.05
C ARG A 256 4.05 -12.54 -12.56
N ARG A 257 3.94 -11.49 -11.73
CA ARG A 257 4.48 -10.17 -12.04
C ARG A 257 6.00 -10.20 -12.27
N LEU A 258 6.73 -10.84 -11.36
CA LEU A 258 8.20 -10.98 -11.49
C LEU A 258 8.58 -11.75 -12.75
N LEU A 259 7.83 -12.82 -13.08
CA LEU A 259 8.06 -13.61 -14.30
C LEU A 259 7.86 -12.77 -15.57
N VAL A 260 6.83 -11.90 -15.61
CA VAL A 260 6.58 -11.01 -16.75
C VAL A 260 7.77 -10.06 -16.97
N LEU A 261 8.35 -9.53 -15.89
CA LEU A 261 9.54 -8.66 -15.97
C LEU A 261 10.80 -9.44 -16.39
N ASP A 262 11.02 -10.61 -15.84
CA ASP A 262 12.16 -11.47 -16.20
C ASP A 262 12.14 -11.84 -17.69
N ILE A 263 10.96 -12.18 -18.22
CA ILE A 263 10.79 -12.44 -19.67
C ILE A 263 11.09 -11.19 -20.48
N LEU A 264 10.61 -10.01 -20.06
CA LEU A 264 10.87 -8.76 -20.73
C LEU A 264 12.37 -8.45 -20.79
N GLU A 265 13.07 -8.53 -19.65
CA GLU A 265 14.52 -8.27 -19.57
C GLU A 265 15.30 -9.23 -20.45
N LYS A 266 14.94 -10.53 -20.42
CA LYS A 266 15.56 -11.55 -21.27
C LYS A 266 15.35 -11.27 -22.76
N ASP A 267 14.11 -10.95 -23.17
CA ASP A 267 13.80 -10.66 -24.57
C ASP A 267 14.57 -9.43 -25.07
N LEU A 268 14.68 -8.38 -24.24
CA LEU A 268 15.46 -7.18 -24.55
C LEU A 268 16.95 -7.50 -24.70
N PHE A 269 17.50 -8.31 -23.79
CA PHE A 269 18.91 -8.73 -23.83
C PHE A 269 19.19 -9.60 -25.05
N ASP A 270 18.36 -10.58 -25.35
CA ASP A 270 18.50 -11.49 -26.49
C ASP A 270 18.41 -10.72 -27.82
N LYS A 271 17.47 -9.76 -27.90
CA LYS A 271 17.36 -8.88 -29.07
C LYS A 271 18.60 -8.01 -29.25
N ALA A 272 19.07 -7.36 -28.19
CA ALA A 272 20.24 -6.51 -28.22
C ALA A 272 21.51 -7.30 -28.60
N THR A 273 21.62 -8.57 -28.17
CA THR A 273 22.69 -9.48 -28.52
C THR A 273 22.70 -9.80 -30.04
N LYS A 274 21.51 -10.12 -30.59
CA LYS A 274 21.34 -10.40 -32.02
C LYS A 274 21.68 -9.18 -32.90
N GLU A 275 21.24 -8.00 -32.45
CA GLU A 275 21.44 -6.73 -33.16
C GLU A 275 22.82 -6.09 -32.89
N LYS A 276 23.66 -6.70 -32.03
CA LYS A 276 24.98 -6.19 -31.60
C LYS A 276 24.90 -4.76 -31.02
N ASN A 277 23.88 -4.50 -30.21
CA ASN A 277 23.63 -3.18 -29.62
C ASN A 277 24.44 -2.91 -28.34
N PHE A 278 25.25 -3.87 -27.89
CA PHE A 278 26.20 -3.69 -26.80
C PHE A 278 27.47 -4.49 -27.02
N GLU A 279 28.56 -4.05 -26.38
CA GLU A 279 29.85 -4.69 -26.38
C GLU A 279 30.46 -4.68 -24.99
N ILE A 280 31.08 -5.79 -24.57
CA ILE A 280 31.83 -5.88 -23.31
C ILE A 280 33.32 -5.61 -23.65
N LEU A 281 33.77 -4.40 -23.35
CA LEU A 281 35.13 -3.94 -23.71
C LEU A 281 36.22 -4.48 -22.78
N THR A 282 35.85 -4.92 -21.56
CA THR A 282 36.83 -5.47 -20.61
C THR A 282 36.40 -6.86 -20.17
N PRO A 283 37.18 -7.92 -20.49
CA PRO A 283 36.84 -9.27 -20.04
C PRO A 283 36.99 -9.37 -18.51
N VAL A 284 35.87 -9.63 -17.82
CA VAL A 284 35.89 -9.94 -16.41
C VAL A 284 36.58 -11.29 -16.21
N LYS A 285 37.83 -11.31 -15.73
CA LYS A 285 38.52 -12.55 -15.36
C LYS A 285 37.77 -13.24 -14.24
N SER A 286 37.06 -14.33 -14.55
CA SER A 286 36.48 -15.19 -13.51
C SER A 286 37.62 -15.77 -12.66
N LYS A 287 37.69 -15.43 -11.36
CA LYS A 287 38.55 -16.13 -10.42
C LYS A 287 38.05 -17.60 -10.35
N LYS A 288 38.74 -18.52 -11.02
CA LYS A 288 38.57 -19.96 -10.76
C LYS A 288 38.82 -20.17 -9.26
N LYS A 289 37.81 -20.54 -8.50
CA LYS A 289 38.00 -21.11 -7.16
C LYS A 289 38.84 -22.37 -7.29
N LYS A 290 40.04 -22.36 -6.68
CA LYS A 290 40.81 -23.57 -6.38
C LYS A 290 40.16 -24.31 -5.23
#